data_20d7086c930467871cdb71a0fa2fc381
#
_entry.id   20d7086c930467871cdb71a0fa2fc381
#
_cell.length_a   1.000
_cell.length_b   1.000
_cell.length_c   1.000
_cell.angle_alpha   90.00
_cell.angle_beta   90.00
_cell.angle_gamma   90.00
#
_symmetry.space_group_name_H-M   'P 1'
#
loop_
_entity.id
_entity.type
_entity.pdbx_description
1 polymer ?
#
loop_
_entity_poly.entity_id
_entity_poly.type
_entity_poly.pdbx_seq_one_letter_code
_entity_poly.pdbx_strand_id
1 'polypeptide(L)'
;MSERAYQLEREGQWTKGKSGLSFAPLGPWLVTRDEVPDPQVLDLWLDVNGARRQTGNTRTMIYDVAHIVSYLIRFMPLMAGDVIITGTPPGVGLGQKPPVFLKAGDTMTLGGSGLGEQMQKVVPYSETLGAAWSRGEYPSAR
;
A
#
# COMPACT_ATOMS: atom_id res chain seq x y z
N MET A 1 1.06 0.98 -3.77
CA MET A 1 1.49 0.55 -5.14
C MET A 1 2.89 1.05 -5.46
N SER A 2 3.48 0.63 -6.60
CA SER A 2 4.82 1.10 -7.00
C SER A 2 4.93 1.10 -8.52
N GLU A 3 5.49 2.18 -9.08
CA GLU A 3 5.96 2.22 -10.45
C GLU A 3 7.43 1.77 -10.49
N ARG A 4 7.65 0.55 -10.96
CA ARG A 4 8.97 -0.09 -10.88
C ARG A 4 9.99 0.51 -11.82
N ALA A 5 9.59 1.01 -12.99
CA ALA A 5 10.50 1.70 -13.90
C ALA A 5 11.13 2.93 -13.23
N TYR A 6 10.35 3.69 -12.44
CA TYR A 6 10.88 4.82 -11.70
C TYR A 6 11.83 4.41 -10.58
N GLN A 7 11.63 3.24 -9.99
CA GLN A 7 12.50 2.75 -8.92
C GLN A 7 13.81 2.16 -9.42
N LEU A 8 13.79 1.46 -10.55
CA LEU A 8 14.88 0.59 -10.99
C LEU A 8 15.61 1.11 -12.24
N GLU A 9 14.92 1.84 -13.12
CA GLU A 9 15.41 2.19 -14.45
C GLU A 9 15.67 3.71 -14.61
N ARG A 10 15.21 4.52 -13.65
CA ARG A 10 15.32 5.99 -13.69
C ARG A 10 15.99 6.51 -12.44
N GLU A 11 17.32 6.41 -12.40
CA GLU A 11 18.23 6.99 -11.39
C GLU A 11 18.06 6.43 -9.95
N GLY A 12 17.29 5.35 -9.77
CA GLY A 12 17.23 4.62 -8.51
C GLY A 12 16.60 5.36 -7.31
N GLN A 13 15.93 6.49 -7.52
CA GLN A 13 15.24 7.21 -6.43
C GLN A 13 13.93 6.48 -6.09
N TRP A 14 13.95 5.71 -5.02
CA TRP A 14 12.89 4.80 -4.64
C TRP A 14 11.55 5.50 -4.38
N THR A 15 11.56 6.64 -3.70
CA THR A 15 10.39 7.43 -3.35
C THR A 15 9.60 7.86 -4.58
N LYS A 16 10.28 8.24 -5.66
CA LYS A 16 9.67 8.63 -6.93
C LYS A 16 8.69 7.58 -7.46
N GLY A 17 9.03 6.30 -7.33
CA GLY A 17 8.16 5.20 -7.74
C GLY A 17 7.06 4.83 -6.74
N LYS A 18 7.01 5.49 -5.58
CA LYS A 18 5.97 5.30 -4.54
C LYS A 18 4.97 6.45 -4.48
N SER A 19 5.30 7.59 -5.06
CA SER A 19 4.57 8.85 -4.87
C SER A 19 3.53 9.16 -5.97
N GLY A 20 3.07 8.15 -6.72
CA GLY A 20 1.95 8.34 -7.64
C GLY A 20 0.68 8.76 -6.90
N LEU A 21 -0.12 9.64 -7.50
CA LEU A 21 -1.28 10.30 -6.89
C LEU A 21 -2.26 9.37 -6.17
N SER A 22 -2.41 8.13 -6.64
CA SER A 22 -3.33 7.13 -6.07
C SER A 22 -2.62 5.89 -5.52
N PHE A 23 -1.31 5.96 -5.21
CA PHE A 23 -0.52 4.79 -4.85
C PHE A 23 -0.65 4.34 -3.40
N ALA A 24 -1.24 5.15 -2.55
CA ALA A 24 -1.47 4.83 -1.13
C ALA A 24 -2.96 4.96 -0.77
N PRO A 25 -3.86 4.14 -1.33
CA PRO A 25 -5.26 4.16 -0.93
C PRO A 25 -5.37 3.72 0.53
N LEU A 26 -6.11 4.48 1.33
CA LEU A 26 -6.39 4.20 2.74
C LEU A 26 -7.88 3.89 2.92
N GLY A 27 -8.19 2.96 3.79
CA GLY A 27 -9.57 2.55 4.08
C GLY A 27 -9.73 1.01 4.06
N PRO A 28 -10.99 0.50 4.12
CA PRO A 28 -12.27 1.23 4.01
C PRO A 28 -12.56 2.18 5.18
N TRP A 29 -11.97 1.93 6.34
CA TRP A 29 -12.11 2.75 7.56
C TRP A 29 -10.81 2.73 8.37
N LEU A 30 -10.74 3.57 9.38
CA LEU A 30 -9.72 3.52 10.41
C LEU A 30 -10.22 2.60 11.53
N VAL A 31 -9.43 1.60 11.90
CA VAL A 31 -9.71 0.72 13.03
C VAL A 31 -8.90 1.18 14.24
N THR A 32 -9.56 1.38 15.36
CA THR A 32 -8.91 1.86 16.58
C THR A 32 -8.26 0.72 17.36
N ARG A 33 -7.36 1.05 18.26
CA ARG A 33 -6.54 0.07 19.00
C ARG A 33 -7.36 -0.88 19.87
N ASP A 34 -8.51 -0.45 20.34
CA ASP A 34 -9.40 -1.28 21.16
C ASP A 34 -10.05 -2.41 20.33
N GLU A 35 -10.21 -2.22 19.01
CA GLU A 35 -10.69 -3.26 18.09
C GLU A 35 -9.55 -4.14 17.54
N VAL A 36 -8.31 -3.63 17.53
CA VAL A 36 -7.10 -4.38 17.16
C VAL A 36 -6.10 -4.33 18.30
N PRO A 37 -6.29 -5.14 19.35
CA PRO A 37 -5.45 -5.09 20.55
C PRO A 37 -4.00 -5.49 20.30
N ASP A 38 -3.74 -6.37 19.32
CA ASP A 38 -2.39 -6.78 18.94
C ASP A 38 -2.17 -6.65 17.43
N PRO A 39 -1.45 -5.62 16.96
CA PRO A 39 -1.14 -5.44 15.56
C PRO A 39 -0.14 -6.47 14.99
N GLN A 40 0.44 -7.34 15.82
CA GLN A 40 1.43 -8.36 15.41
C GLN A 40 0.81 -9.72 15.08
N VAL A 41 -0.51 -9.86 15.08
CA VAL A 41 -1.20 -11.13 14.79
C VAL A 41 -2.27 -11.01 13.71
N LEU A 42 -2.15 -10.01 12.86
CA LEU A 42 -3.11 -9.76 11.78
C LEU A 42 -2.78 -10.60 10.55
N ASP A 43 -3.75 -11.36 10.06
CA ASP A 43 -3.67 -11.98 8.74
C ASP A 43 -3.94 -10.92 7.67
N LEU A 44 -3.12 -10.92 6.62
CA LEU A 44 -3.22 -10.01 5.49
C LEU A 44 -3.24 -10.80 4.19
N TRP A 45 -4.02 -10.36 3.24
CA TRP A 45 -4.09 -10.99 1.93
C TRP A 45 -4.33 -9.98 0.81
N LEU A 46 -3.94 -10.36 -0.41
CA LEU A 46 -4.20 -9.61 -1.63
C LEU A 46 -4.43 -10.56 -2.80
N ASP A 47 -5.51 -10.32 -3.52
CA ASP A 47 -5.84 -10.98 -4.77
C ASP A 47 -5.69 -10.00 -5.94
N VAL A 48 -5.29 -10.52 -7.10
CA VAL A 48 -5.32 -9.79 -8.37
C VAL A 48 -6.15 -10.60 -9.35
N ASN A 49 -7.22 -9.99 -9.88
CA ASN A 49 -8.17 -10.63 -10.77
C ASN A 49 -8.71 -11.96 -10.20
N GLY A 50 -9.00 -11.98 -8.91
CA GLY A 50 -9.50 -13.16 -8.20
C GLY A 50 -8.45 -14.23 -7.86
N ALA A 51 -7.19 -14.04 -8.28
CA ALA A 51 -6.12 -14.97 -7.95
C ALA A 51 -5.30 -14.47 -6.76
N ARG A 52 -5.15 -15.31 -5.70
CA ARG A 52 -4.35 -15.00 -4.53
C ARG A 52 -2.90 -14.73 -4.91
N ARG A 53 -2.37 -13.56 -4.54
CA ARG A 53 -1.00 -13.13 -4.79
C ARG A 53 -0.18 -12.97 -3.53
N GLN A 54 -0.79 -12.47 -2.47
CA GLN A 54 -0.12 -12.32 -1.19
C GLN A 54 -0.96 -12.94 -0.08
N THR A 55 -0.28 -13.63 0.82
CA THR A 55 -0.82 -14.11 2.09
C THR A 55 0.29 -13.93 3.12
N GLY A 56 -0.03 -13.30 4.24
CA GLY A 56 0.93 -13.06 5.29
C GLY A 56 0.25 -12.84 6.63
N ASN A 57 1.08 -12.82 7.66
CA ASN A 57 0.65 -12.44 9.00
C ASN A 57 1.69 -11.48 9.58
N THR A 58 1.25 -10.44 10.27
CA THR A 58 2.15 -9.42 10.82
C THR A 58 3.15 -9.98 11.84
N ARG A 59 2.90 -11.17 12.40
CA ARG A 59 3.87 -11.87 13.27
C ARG A 59 5.20 -12.18 12.56
N THR A 60 5.21 -12.20 11.23
CA THR A 60 6.41 -12.49 10.43
C THR A 60 7.18 -11.23 10.01
N MET A 61 6.79 -10.07 10.49
CA MET A 61 7.54 -8.82 10.27
C MET A 61 8.96 -8.96 10.84
N ILE A 62 9.96 -8.45 10.11
CA ILE A 62 11.36 -8.44 10.59
C ILE A 62 11.50 -7.52 11.82
N TYR A 63 10.84 -6.37 11.77
CA TYR A 63 10.70 -5.45 12.91
C TYR A 63 9.23 -5.30 13.22
N ASP A 64 8.85 -5.47 14.48
CA ASP A 64 7.48 -5.29 14.91
C ASP A 64 7.04 -3.80 14.88
N VAL A 65 5.75 -3.57 15.00
CA VAL A 65 5.18 -2.21 14.93
C VAL A 65 5.76 -1.33 16.04
N ALA A 66 5.94 -1.86 17.25
CA ALA A 66 6.49 -1.11 18.37
C ALA A 66 7.94 -0.68 18.12
N HIS A 67 8.76 -1.57 17.53
CA HIS A 67 10.13 -1.25 17.14
C HIS A 67 10.15 -0.15 16.07
N ILE A 68 9.32 -0.26 15.02
CA ILE A 68 9.26 0.73 13.94
C ILE A 68 8.91 2.12 14.50
N VAL A 69 7.89 2.22 15.33
CA VAL A 69 7.50 3.49 15.98
C VAL A 69 8.63 4.04 16.85
N SER A 70 9.21 3.20 17.71
CA SER A 70 10.32 3.58 18.59
C SER A 70 11.56 4.04 17.82
N TYR A 71 11.81 3.45 16.66
CA TYR A 71 12.93 3.84 15.81
C TYR A 71 12.69 5.21 15.15
N LEU A 72 11.51 5.42 14.58
CA LEU A 72 11.17 6.65 13.86
C LEU A 72 11.22 7.90 14.75
N ILE A 73 10.73 7.82 15.99
CA ILE A 73 10.71 8.97 16.92
C ILE A 73 12.12 9.47 17.32
N ARG A 74 13.16 8.70 17.03
CA ARG A 74 14.56 9.15 17.24
C ARG A 74 14.99 10.23 16.23
N PHE A 75 14.31 10.32 15.09
CA PHE A 75 14.69 11.17 13.97
C PHE A 75 13.66 12.25 13.66
N MET A 76 12.38 11.98 13.96
CA MET A 76 11.29 12.90 13.67
C MET A 76 10.17 12.79 14.71
N PRO A 77 9.52 13.89 15.08
CA PRO A 77 8.31 13.81 15.88
C PRO A 77 7.19 13.16 15.06
N LEU A 78 6.38 12.32 15.69
CA LEU A 78 5.15 11.80 15.12
C LEU A 78 3.97 12.63 15.63
N MET A 79 3.10 13.04 14.72
CA MET A 79 1.94 13.88 15.00
C MET A 79 0.65 13.11 14.75
N ALA A 80 -0.45 13.57 15.35
CA ALA A 80 -1.76 13.03 15.04
C ALA A 80 -2.07 13.22 13.54
N GLY A 81 -2.44 12.13 12.87
CA GLY A 81 -2.68 12.11 11.42
C GLY A 81 -1.51 11.55 10.60
N ASP A 82 -0.33 11.33 11.19
CA ASP A 82 0.76 10.66 10.48
C ASP A 82 0.41 9.20 10.20
N VAL A 83 0.83 8.73 9.01
CA VAL A 83 0.62 7.36 8.57
C VAL A 83 1.96 6.67 8.34
N ILE A 84 2.18 5.56 9.02
CA ILE A 84 3.37 4.72 8.87
C ILE A 84 3.02 3.50 8.02
N ILE A 85 3.65 3.38 6.86
CA ILE A 85 3.49 2.21 5.98
C ILE A 85 4.57 1.20 6.32
N THR A 86 4.17 0.07 6.92
CA THR A 86 5.09 -0.92 7.51
C THR A 86 5.61 -1.97 6.53
N GLY A 87 5.31 -1.86 5.25
CA GLY A 87 5.77 -2.81 4.24
C GLY A 87 4.69 -3.77 3.76
N THR A 88 5.11 -4.89 3.20
CA THR A 88 4.20 -5.85 2.55
C THR A 88 4.67 -7.28 2.75
N PRO A 89 3.76 -8.27 2.85
CA PRO A 89 4.12 -9.69 2.83
C PRO A 89 4.69 -10.13 1.47
N PRO A 90 5.31 -11.31 1.38
CA PRO A 90 5.77 -11.90 0.12
C PRO A 90 4.66 -12.01 -0.93
N GLY A 91 5.04 -12.08 -2.22
CA GLY A 91 4.12 -12.26 -3.35
C GLY A 91 3.99 -11.06 -4.27
N VAL A 92 4.81 -10.00 -4.06
CA VAL A 92 4.87 -8.86 -4.99
C VAL A 92 5.30 -9.29 -6.39
N GLY A 93 4.74 -8.65 -7.41
CA GLY A 93 4.97 -9.01 -8.80
C GLY A 93 6.43 -9.00 -9.25
N LEU A 94 7.26 -8.11 -8.71
CA LEU A 94 8.70 -8.07 -8.98
C LEU A 94 9.43 -9.34 -8.50
N GLY A 95 8.96 -9.96 -7.41
CA GLY A 95 9.56 -11.19 -6.86
C GLY A 95 9.16 -12.47 -7.57
N GLN A 96 8.24 -12.42 -8.53
CA GLN A 96 7.83 -13.60 -9.30
C GLN A 96 8.87 -13.95 -10.38
N LYS A 97 8.84 -15.19 -10.84
CA LYS A 97 9.74 -15.69 -11.90
C LYS A 97 8.92 -16.31 -13.02
N PRO A 98 8.78 -15.67 -14.19
CA PRO A 98 9.22 -14.29 -14.47
C PRO A 98 8.42 -13.22 -13.70
N PRO A 99 8.93 -11.97 -13.56
CA PRO A 99 8.19 -10.89 -12.93
C PRO A 99 6.84 -10.65 -13.61
N VAL A 100 5.80 -10.42 -12.80
CA VAL A 100 4.43 -10.12 -13.27
C VAL A 100 3.97 -8.81 -12.68
N PHE A 101 3.70 -7.83 -13.53
CA PHE A 101 3.27 -6.50 -13.11
C PHE A 101 1.80 -6.26 -13.41
N LEU A 102 1.19 -5.38 -12.62
CA LEU A 102 -0.18 -4.93 -12.82
C LEU A 102 -0.31 -4.19 -14.16
N LYS A 103 -1.46 -4.36 -14.79
CA LYS A 103 -1.83 -3.72 -16.05
C LYS A 103 -3.13 -2.94 -15.88
N ALA A 104 -3.34 -1.94 -16.74
CA ALA A 104 -4.62 -1.26 -16.81
C ALA A 104 -5.76 -2.26 -17.02
N GLY A 105 -6.82 -2.15 -16.21
CA GLY A 105 -7.95 -3.06 -16.17
C GLY A 105 -7.89 -4.10 -15.05
N ASP A 106 -6.71 -4.38 -14.49
CA ASP A 106 -6.59 -5.31 -13.35
C ASP A 106 -7.38 -4.79 -12.14
N THR A 107 -7.96 -5.71 -11.40
CA THR A 107 -8.62 -5.45 -10.12
C THR A 107 -7.84 -6.09 -9.00
N MET A 108 -7.58 -5.33 -7.96
CA MET A 108 -6.97 -5.83 -6.72
C MET A 108 -8.03 -5.82 -5.62
N THR A 109 -8.14 -6.93 -4.90
CA THR A 109 -8.92 -7.02 -3.67
C THR A 109 -7.96 -7.38 -2.55
N LEU A 110 -8.00 -6.66 -1.45
CA LEU A 110 -7.10 -6.88 -0.32
C LEU A 110 -7.83 -6.69 1.00
N GLY A 111 -7.39 -7.38 2.00
CA GLY A 111 -8.00 -7.31 3.32
C GLY A 111 -7.07 -7.80 4.43
N GLY A 112 -7.55 -7.64 5.65
CA GLY A 112 -6.87 -8.10 6.84
C GLY A 112 -7.84 -8.41 7.97
N SER A 113 -7.41 -9.23 8.92
CA SER A 113 -8.21 -9.61 10.08
C SER A 113 -8.70 -8.38 10.83
N GLY A 114 -10.01 -8.17 10.91
CA GLY A 114 -10.61 -7.03 11.59
C GLY A 114 -10.46 -5.68 10.91
N LEU A 115 -9.76 -5.60 9.75
CA LEU A 115 -9.47 -4.34 9.07
C LEU A 115 -10.42 -4.04 7.89
N GLY A 116 -11.30 -4.97 7.56
CA GLY A 116 -12.16 -4.87 6.40
C GLY A 116 -11.46 -5.24 5.09
N GLU A 117 -12.11 -4.91 3.99
CA GLU A 117 -11.68 -5.26 2.63
C GLU A 117 -11.72 -4.03 1.73
N GLN A 118 -10.72 -3.90 0.87
CA GLN A 118 -10.66 -2.87 -0.17
C GLN A 118 -10.65 -3.51 -1.55
N MET A 119 -11.27 -2.83 -2.52
CA MET A 119 -11.16 -3.16 -3.93
C MET A 119 -10.59 -1.95 -4.69
N GLN A 120 -9.56 -2.19 -5.49
CA GLN A 120 -8.88 -1.17 -6.28
C GLN A 120 -8.81 -1.60 -7.75
N LYS A 121 -9.10 -0.69 -8.67
CA LYS A 121 -8.94 -0.93 -10.11
C LYS A 121 -7.73 -0.18 -10.64
N VAL A 122 -6.88 -0.88 -11.38
CA VAL A 122 -5.75 -0.26 -12.07
C VAL A 122 -6.25 0.44 -13.33
N VAL A 123 -6.00 1.74 -13.42
CA VAL A 123 -6.36 2.55 -14.59
C VAL A 123 -5.10 3.02 -15.31
N PRO A 124 -5.16 3.28 -16.64
CA PRO A 124 -4.03 3.87 -17.34
C PRO A 124 -3.74 5.27 -16.80
N TYR A 125 -2.47 5.66 -16.87
CA TYR A 125 -2.09 7.03 -16.53
C TYR A 125 -2.81 8.03 -17.47
N SER A 126 -3.28 9.12 -16.90
CA SER A 126 -3.93 10.21 -17.63
C SER A 126 -3.39 11.53 -17.13
N GLU A 127 -2.82 12.33 -18.04
CA GLU A 127 -2.37 13.70 -17.73
C GLU A 127 -3.53 14.58 -17.26
N THR A 128 -4.74 14.35 -17.78
CA THR A 128 -5.95 15.05 -17.34
C THR A 128 -6.24 14.81 -15.86
N LEU A 129 -6.11 13.58 -15.39
CA LEU A 129 -6.26 13.26 -13.95
C LEU A 129 -5.17 13.96 -13.13
N GLY A 130 -3.91 13.91 -13.57
CA GLY A 130 -2.82 14.61 -12.91
C GLY A 130 -3.07 16.12 -12.80
N ALA A 131 -3.51 16.74 -13.88
CA ALA A 131 -3.86 18.16 -13.91
C ALA A 131 -5.09 18.49 -13.03
N ALA A 132 -6.10 17.64 -12.98
CA ALA A 132 -7.27 17.80 -12.11
C ALA A 132 -6.85 17.77 -10.62
N TRP A 133 -6.04 16.81 -10.24
CA TRP A 133 -5.50 16.71 -8.86
C TRP A 133 -4.68 17.93 -8.46
N SER A 134 -3.86 18.47 -9.36
CA SER A 134 -3.07 19.67 -9.08
C SER A 134 -3.94 20.92 -8.86
N ARG A 135 -5.18 20.91 -9.33
CA ARG A 135 -6.18 21.97 -9.11
C ARG A 135 -7.10 21.66 -7.90
N GLY A 136 -6.90 20.56 -7.18
CA GLY A 136 -7.77 20.15 -6.08
C GLY A 136 -9.11 19.52 -6.52
N GLU A 137 -9.24 19.15 -7.78
CA GLU A 137 -10.42 18.50 -8.35
C GLU A 137 -10.32 16.98 -8.14
N TYR A 138 -10.81 16.48 -7.02
CA TYR A 138 -10.77 15.04 -6.73
C TYR A 138 -11.96 14.33 -7.34
N PRO A 139 -11.76 13.21 -8.08
CA PRO A 139 -12.88 12.40 -8.52
C PRO A 139 -13.65 11.91 -7.29
N SER A 140 -14.95 12.15 -7.25
CA SER A 140 -15.81 11.60 -6.21
C SER A 140 -15.73 10.07 -6.24
N ALA A 141 -15.54 9.43 -5.09
CA ALA A 141 -15.72 7.99 -4.94
C ALA A 141 -17.18 7.65 -5.32
N ARG A 142 -17.34 6.91 -6.42
CA ARG A 142 -18.62 6.31 -6.80
C ARG A 142 -18.59 4.84 -6.44
#